data_a4f456b8a52035dca0ed4dd851264891
#
_entry.id   a4f456b8a52035dca0ed4dd851264891
#
_cell.length_a   1.000
_cell.length_b   1.000
_cell.length_c   1.000
_cell.angle_alpha   90.00
_cell.angle_beta   90.00
_cell.angle_gamma   90.00
#
_symmetry.space_group_name_H-M   'P 1'
#
loop_
_entity.id
_entity.type
_entity.pdbx_description
1 polymer ?
#
loop_
_entity_poly.entity_id
_entity_poly.type
_entity_poly.pdbx_seq_one_letter_code
_entity_poly.pdbx_strand_id
1 'polypeptide(L)'
;MKKIIALALAAVLLLSFTSCTKQNGTATSSGALKGQPKNALEILEKVWSKYSADEKFSATGGSGKHMKEDMPGKFDVSDAEALDFELGFPKANASEIDDAASLMHMLNQNNFSCGVYHVKGSGNAEALAGKIKENILARQWLCGFPEKLVILTVGDYVVSVFGAKELTDTFTAKLSAEYSSTKQLFDVPIA
;
A
#
# COMPACT_ATOMS: atom_id res chain seq x y z
N MET A 1 35.36 55.12 -42.98
CA MET A 1 34.36 56.14 -43.39
C MET A 1 33.03 55.72 -42.76
N LYS A 2 32.57 56.58 -41.91
CA LYS A 2 31.20 57.04 -41.65
C LYS A 2 30.19 55.93 -41.26
N LYS A 3 29.80 55.88 -39.97
CA LYS A 3 28.56 56.54 -39.39
C LYS A 3 27.31 55.74 -39.73
N ILE A 4 26.35 55.41 -38.91
CA ILE A 4 25.56 56.12 -37.85
C ILE A 4 24.73 55.04 -37.12
N ILE A 5 24.74 54.93 -35.83
CA ILE A 5 23.77 55.15 -34.79
C ILE A 5 22.28 55.11 -35.25
N ALA A 6 21.46 54.23 -34.69
CA ALA A 6 20.05 54.53 -34.37
C ALA A 6 19.61 53.74 -33.14
N LEU A 7 19.39 54.48 -32.10
CA LEU A 7 18.65 54.15 -30.85
C LEU A 7 17.16 54.03 -31.19
N ALA A 8 16.46 53.05 -30.66
CA ALA A 8 15.02 53.18 -30.42
C ALA A 8 14.63 52.45 -29.14
N LEU A 9 14.32 53.26 -28.15
CA LEU A 9 13.57 52.99 -26.93
C LEU A 9 12.13 52.59 -27.25
N ALA A 10 11.56 51.78 -26.41
CA ALA A 10 10.18 51.79 -25.90
C ALA A 10 9.72 50.34 -25.68
N ALA A 11 8.98 49.98 -24.70
CA ALA A 11 8.35 50.55 -23.54
C ALA A 11 7.97 49.43 -22.60
N VAL A 12 8.20 49.64 -21.35
CA VAL A 12 7.71 48.83 -20.21
C VAL A 12 6.19 48.92 -20.18
N LEU A 13 5.51 47.77 -20.08
CA LEU A 13 4.13 47.71 -19.60
C LEU A 13 4.04 46.67 -18.49
N LEU A 14 4.22 47.16 -17.29
CA LEU A 14 3.81 46.53 -16.05
C LEU A 14 2.30 46.53 -15.96
N LEU A 15 1.69 45.39 -16.00
CA LEU A 15 0.32 45.18 -15.55
C LEU A 15 0.32 44.37 -14.28
N SER A 16 0.36 45.10 -13.18
CA SER A 16 0.06 44.61 -11.84
C SER A 16 -1.43 44.34 -11.73
N PHE A 17 -1.84 43.07 -11.62
CA PHE A 17 -3.17 42.76 -11.12
C PHE A 17 -3.03 42.30 -9.66
N THR A 18 -3.16 43.24 -8.75
CA THR A 18 -3.54 43.00 -7.37
C THR A 18 -5.04 42.71 -7.35
N SER A 19 -5.39 41.47 -7.05
CA SER A 19 -6.74 41.12 -6.59
C SER A 19 -6.64 40.49 -5.21
N CYS A 20 -6.89 41.31 -4.20
CA CYS A 20 -7.24 40.84 -2.87
C CYS A 20 -8.68 40.35 -2.91
N THR A 21 -8.88 39.06 -2.57
CA THR A 21 -10.18 38.60 -2.08
C THR A 21 -10.00 37.54 -1.00
N LYS A 22 -10.37 37.96 0.20
CA LYS A 22 -10.83 37.23 1.39
C LYS A 22 -10.43 35.75 1.56
N GLN A 23 -9.63 35.59 2.58
CA GLN A 23 -9.41 34.44 3.41
C GLN A 23 -10.72 33.80 3.91
N ASN A 24 -10.95 32.53 3.61
CA ASN A 24 -11.66 31.61 4.51
C ASN A 24 -11.40 30.17 4.09
N GLY A 25 -10.99 29.35 5.05
CA GLY A 25 -11.07 27.87 4.96
C GLY A 25 -9.77 27.20 4.54
N THR A 26 -8.97 26.89 5.54
CA THR A 26 -7.86 25.93 5.48
C THR A 26 -8.37 24.57 5.00
N ALA A 27 -8.27 24.31 3.71
CA ALA A 27 -8.24 22.98 3.17
C ALA A 27 -6.81 22.74 2.73
N THR A 28 -6.05 22.03 3.57
CA THR A 28 -4.78 21.45 3.18
C THR A 28 -5.08 20.39 2.13
N SER A 29 -5.12 20.77 0.87
CA SER A 29 -5.06 19.80 -0.23
C SER A 29 -3.62 19.32 -0.28
N SER A 30 -3.34 18.20 0.41
CA SER A 30 -2.20 17.38 0.08
C SER A 30 -2.35 17.01 -1.40
N GLY A 31 -1.52 17.60 -2.24
CA GLY A 31 -1.43 17.23 -3.63
C GLY A 31 -1.06 15.75 -3.71
N ALA A 32 -2.05 14.90 -3.95
CA ALA A 32 -1.83 13.49 -4.20
C ALA A 32 -0.90 13.37 -5.41
N LEU A 33 0.32 12.96 -5.16
CA LEU A 33 1.26 12.62 -6.23
C LEU A 33 0.61 11.53 -7.07
N LYS A 34 0.59 11.67 -8.40
CA LYS A 34 0.07 10.66 -9.31
C LYS A 34 0.71 9.31 -8.99
N GLY A 35 -0.10 8.32 -8.58
CA GLY A 35 0.38 6.98 -8.25
C GLY A 35 0.45 6.65 -6.75
N GLN A 36 0.16 7.60 -5.85
CA GLN A 36 0.06 7.27 -4.43
C GLN A 36 -1.33 6.68 -4.13
N PRO A 37 -1.40 5.56 -3.39
CA PRO A 37 -2.67 4.97 -2.97
C PRO A 37 -3.36 5.87 -1.93
N LYS A 38 -4.69 5.90 -1.93
CA LYS A 38 -5.49 6.68 -0.98
C LYS A 38 -5.69 5.96 0.36
N ASN A 39 -5.70 4.64 0.33
CA ASN A 39 -5.87 3.76 1.49
C ASN A 39 -5.40 2.35 1.16
N ALA A 40 -5.29 1.50 2.19
CA ALA A 40 -4.85 0.12 2.07
C ALA A 40 -5.74 -0.72 1.14
N LEU A 41 -7.06 -0.52 1.20
CA LEU A 41 -8.01 -1.26 0.37
C LEU A 41 -7.83 -0.95 -1.11
N GLU A 42 -7.59 0.30 -1.50
CA GLU A 42 -7.35 0.69 -2.89
C GLU A 42 -6.16 -0.06 -3.51
N ILE A 43 -5.10 -0.30 -2.72
CA ILE A 43 -3.94 -1.07 -3.19
C ILE A 43 -4.39 -2.47 -3.61
N LEU A 44 -5.10 -3.16 -2.74
CA LEU A 44 -5.55 -4.53 -3.01
C LEU A 44 -6.59 -4.59 -4.14
N GLU A 45 -7.55 -3.67 -4.17
CA GLU A 45 -8.58 -3.63 -5.22
C GLU A 45 -7.97 -3.42 -6.60
N LYS A 46 -6.99 -2.52 -6.73
CA LYS A 46 -6.28 -2.29 -8.00
C LYS A 46 -5.50 -3.53 -8.43
N VAL A 47 -4.74 -4.14 -7.52
CA VAL A 47 -3.99 -5.37 -7.83
C VAL A 47 -4.94 -6.50 -8.21
N TRP A 48 -6.02 -6.73 -7.44
CA TRP A 48 -7.01 -7.78 -7.69
C TRP A 48 -7.75 -7.59 -9.01
N SER A 49 -7.94 -6.35 -9.44
CA SER A 49 -8.54 -6.03 -10.74
C SER A 49 -7.68 -6.42 -11.94
N LYS A 50 -6.38 -6.67 -11.74
CA LYS A 50 -5.43 -7.10 -12.79
C LYS A 50 -5.37 -8.62 -12.96
N TYR A 51 -6.05 -9.36 -12.10
CA TYR A 51 -6.14 -10.81 -12.24
C TYR A 51 -7.11 -11.17 -13.36
N SER A 52 -6.69 -12.04 -14.27
CA SER A 52 -7.58 -12.68 -15.23
C SER A 52 -8.50 -13.68 -14.53
N ALA A 53 -9.54 -14.16 -15.19
CA ALA A 53 -10.50 -15.08 -14.59
C ALA A 53 -9.87 -16.42 -14.16
N ASP A 54 -8.87 -16.89 -14.88
CA ASP A 54 -8.13 -18.13 -14.63
C ASP A 54 -7.03 -17.98 -13.57
N GLU A 55 -6.58 -16.74 -13.28
CA GLU A 55 -5.64 -16.47 -12.19
C GLU A 55 -6.35 -16.27 -10.85
N LYS A 56 -7.65 -15.93 -10.86
CA LYS A 56 -8.41 -15.71 -9.62
C LYS A 56 -8.67 -17.02 -8.89
N PHE A 57 -8.46 -16.99 -7.59
CA PHE A 57 -8.81 -18.05 -6.66
C PHE A 57 -10.03 -17.62 -5.81
N SER A 58 -10.69 -18.58 -5.16
CA SER A 58 -11.75 -18.28 -4.17
C SER A 58 -11.14 -17.48 -3.03
N ALA A 59 -11.50 -16.22 -2.93
CA ALA A 59 -10.91 -15.26 -2.02
C ALA A 59 -11.89 -14.77 -0.97
N THR A 60 -11.36 -14.28 0.14
CA THR A 60 -12.07 -13.46 1.12
C THR A 60 -11.17 -12.30 1.53
N GLY A 61 -11.75 -11.19 1.94
CA GLY A 61 -10.99 -10.05 2.44
C GLY A 61 -11.74 -9.26 3.49
N GLY A 62 -11.00 -8.52 4.29
CA GLY A 62 -11.53 -7.74 5.39
C GLY A 62 -11.79 -8.52 6.66
N SER A 63 -12.31 -7.86 7.68
CA SER A 63 -12.64 -8.47 8.96
C SER A 63 -14.03 -8.04 9.46
N GLY A 64 -14.65 -8.87 10.28
CA GLY A 64 -15.95 -8.59 10.91
C GLY A 64 -17.00 -8.13 9.88
N LYS A 65 -17.60 -6.95 10.12
CA LYS A 65 -18.65 -6.38 9.22
C LYS A 65 -18.13 -5.92 7.85
N HIS A 66 -16.82 -5.88 7.67
CA HIS A 66 -16.17 -5.49 6.41
C HIS A 66 -15.70 -6.68 5.59
N MET A 67 -16.00 -7.90 6.05
CA MET A 67 -15.70 -9.12 5.32
C MET A 67 -16.44 -9.15 3.97
N LYS A 68 -15.72 -9.58 2.93
CA LYS A 68 -16.22 -9.68 1.56
C LYS A 68 -15.77 -10.98 0.93
N GLU A 69 -16.64 -11.58 0.13
CA GLU A 69 -16.36 -12.77 -0.68
C GLU A 69 -15.78 -12.34 -2.05
N ASP A 70 -14.86 -13.12 -2.55
CA ASP A 70 -14.20 -12.99 -3.86
C ASP A 70 -13.56 -11.62 -4.14
N MET A 71 -13.25 -10.86 -3.09
CA MET A 71 -12.63 -9.54 -3.22
C MET A 71 -11.89 -9.11 -1.95
N PRO A 72 -10.96 -8.13 -2.06
CA PRO A 72 -10.34 -7.51 -0.90
C PRO A 72 -11.35 -6.80 0.00
N GLY A 73 -11.04 -6.71 1.28
CA GLY A 73 -11.86 -6.00 2.26
C GLY A 73 -11.02 -5.19 3.26
N LYS A 74 -11.67 -4.20 3.86
CA LYS A 74 -11.07 -3.39 4.92
C LYS A 74 -10.91 -4.23 6.18
N PHE A 75 -9.73 -4.14 6.81
CA PHE A 75 -9.43 -4.84 8.06
C PHE A 75 -9.51 -3.89 9.26
N ASP A 76 -10.08 -4.35 10.35
CA ASP A 76 -10.22 -3.54 11.56
C ASP A 76 -8.88 -3.47 12.31
N VAL A 77 -8.24 -2.30 12.32
CA VAL A 77 -6.96 -2.07 13.00
C VAL A 77 -7.07 -2.05 14.54
N SER A 78 -8.28 -1.96 15.08
CA SER A 78 -8.51 -2.02 16.53
C SER A 78 -8.50 -3.45 17.07
N ASP A 79 -8.67 -4.45 16.23
CA ASP A 79 -8.59 -5.86 16.58
C ASP A 79 -7.18 -6.42 16.38
N ALA A 80 -6.33 -6.18 17.37
CA ALA A 80 -4.93 -6.63 17.34
C ALA A 80 -4.80 -8.17 17.35
N GLU A 81 -5.78 -8.89 17.93
CA GLU A 81 -5.81 -10.34 17.94
C GLU A 81 -6.07 -10.89 16.53
N ALA A 82 -7.06 -10.34 15.84
CA ALA A 82 -7.35 -10.72 14.47
C ALA A 82 -6.21 -10.35 13.51
N LEU A 83 -5.60 -9.17 13.66
CA LEU A 83 -4.44 -8.77 12.88
C LEU A 83 -3.30 -9.79 12.97
N ASP A 84 -3.01 -10.28 14.18
CA ASP A 84 -1.98 -11.29 14.37
C ASP A 84 -2.44 -12.65 13.84
N PHE A 85 -3.60 -13.12 14.30
CA PHE A 85 -4.07 -14.46 13.98
C PHE A 85 -4.27 -14.68 12.47
N GLU A 86 -4.92 -13.72 11.78
CA GLU A 86 -5.25 -13.88 10.36
C GLU A 86 -4.12 -13.46 9.44
N LEU A 87 -3.43 -12.35 9.75
CA LEU A 87 -2.47 -11.72 8.85
C LEU A 87 -1.01 -11.83 9.29
N GLY A 88 -0.75 -12.35 10.50
CA GLY A 88 0.60 -12.42 11.05
C GLY A 88 1.19 -11.05 11.40
N PHE A 89 0.34 -10.04 11.58
CA PHE A 89 0.78 -8.72 12.03
C PHE A 89 1.01 -8.73 13.55
N PRO A 90 2.17 -8.27 14.05
CA PRO A 90 2.47 -8.36 15.48
C PRO A 90 1.55 -7.47 16.32
N LYS A 91 0.82 -8.05 17.29
CA LYS A 91 -0.13 -7.37 18.18
C LYS A 91 0.44 -6.11 18.85
N ALA A 92 1.68 -6.20 19.30
CA ALA A 92 2.36 -5.10 19.99
C ALA A 92 2.52 -3.84 19.13
N ASN A 93 2.40 -3.97 17.81
CA ASN A 93 2.60 -2.90 16.86
C ASN A 93 1.28 -2.39 16.22
N ALA A 94 0.11 -2.87 16.67
CA ALA A 94 -1.18 -2.45 16.14
C ALA A 94 -1.41 -0.93 16.25
N SER A 95 -0.84 -0.28 17.27
CA SER A 95 -0.91 1.17 17.43
C SER A 95 -0.08 1.97 16.41
N GLU A 96 0.83 1.33 15.69
CA GLU A 96 1.69 1.96 14.67
C GLU A 96 0.96 2.16 13.32
N ILE A 97 -0.21 1.54 13.14
CA ILE A 97 -1.01 1.63 11.91
C ILE A 97 -2.38 2.27 12.16
N ASP A 98 -2.96 2.89 11.14
CA ASP A 98 -4.29 3.52 11.22
C ASP A 98 -5.24 3.09 10.09
N ASP A 99 -4.76 2.32 9.13
CA ASP A 99 -5.57 1.70 8.09
C ASP A 99 -5.00 0.35 7.70
N ALA A 100 -5.88 -0.62 7.42
CA ALA A 100 -5.49 -1.93 6.94
C ALA A 100 -6.55 -2.54 6.03
N ALA A 101 -6.10 -3.44 5.16
CA ALA A 101 -6.94 -4.24 4.29
C ALA A 101 -6.32 -5.63 4.09
N SER A 102 -7.14 -6.61 3.74
CA SER A 102 -6.69 -7.96 3.49
C SER A 102 -7.31 -8.60 2.24
N LEU A 103 -6.61 -9.58 1.72
CA LEU A 103 -7.06 -10.55 0.72
C LEU A 103 -6.45 -11.90 1.08
N MET A 104 -7.29 -12.91 1.25
CA MET A 104 -6.88 -14.23 1.69
C MET A 104 -7.56 -15.31 0.85
N HIS A 105 -6.95 -16.49 0.76
CA HIS A 105 -7.60 -17.66 0.16
C HIS A 105 -8.70 -18.17 1.09
N MET A 106 -9.94 -18.23 0.60
CA MET A 106 -11.12 -18.54 1.41
C MET A 106 -11.05 -19.91 2.11
N LEU A 107 -10.54 -20.93 1.43
CA LEU A 107 -10.51 -22.30 1.95
C LEU A 107 -9.27 -22.61 2.80
N ASN A 108 -8.16 -21.93 2.54
CA ASN A 108 -6.91 -22.15 3.26
C ASN A 108 -6.04 -20.88 3.24
N GLN A 109 -6.07 -20.14 4.33
CA GLN A 109 -5.28 -18.92 4.49
C GLN A 109 -3.77 -19.14 4.35
N ASN A 110 -3.26 -20.32 4.70
CA ASN A 110 -1.84 -20.66 4.53
C ASN A 110 -1.45 -20.79 3.05
N ASN A 111 -2.42 -20.96 2.15
CA ASN A 111 -2.18 -20.98 0.72
C ASN A 111 -2.00 -19.58 0.11
N PHE A 112 -2.68 -18.56 0.67
CA PHE A 112 -2.45 -17.17 0.35
C PHE A 112 -3.08 -16.27 1.41
N SER A 113 -2.25 -15.41 2.01
CA SER A 113 -2.69 -14.29 2.87
C SER A 113 -1.89 -13.06 2.54
N CYS A 114 -2.62 -11.97 2.29
CA CYS A 114 -2.04 -10.65 2.04
C CYS A 114 -2.67 -9.62 2.97
N GLY A 115 -1.84 -8.90 3.72
CA GLY A 115 -2.19 -7.74 4.51
C GLY A 115 -1.51 -6.49 3.97
N VAL A 116 -2.24 -5.39 3.92
CA VAL A 116 -1.73 -4.05 3.60
C VAL A 116 -2.00 -3.14 4.78
N TYR A 117 -0.99 -2.41 5.22
CA TYR A 117 -1.02 -1.60 6.43
C TYR A 117 -0.48 -0.20 6.17
N HIS A 118 -1.24 0.83 6.51
CA HIS A 118 -0.76 2.22 6.49
C HIS A 118 -0.04 2.54 7.80
N VAL A 119 1.21 3.00 7.70
CA VAL A 119 2.03 3.37 8.86
C VAL A 119 1.73 4.80 9.27
N LYS A 120 1.42 5.02 10.55
CA LYS A 120 1.06 6.34 11.07
C LYS A 120 2.20 7.35 11.01
N GLY A 121 1.89 8.54 10.52
CA GLY A 121 2.74 9.72 10.64
C GLY A 121 4.14 9.52 10.06
N SER A 122 5.18 9.75 10.88
CA SER A 122 6.58 9.53 10.51
C SER A 122 7.10 8.15 10.88
N GLY A 123 6.20 7.16 11.03
CA GLY A 123 6.58 5.79 11.35
C GLY A 123 7.53 5.18 10.32
N ASN A 124 8.33 4.23 10.75
CA ASN A 124 9.30 3.58 9.88
C ASN A 124 8.72 2.29 9.28
N ALA A 125 8.26 2.36 8.03
CA ALA A 125 7.69 1.22 7.31
C ALA A 125 8.69 0.04 7.20
N GLU A 126 9.97 0.31 7.03
CA GLU A 126 11.00 -0.74 6.92
C GLU A 126 11.20 -1.47 8.28
N ALA A 127 11.18 -0.72 9.39
CA ALA A 127 11.27 -1.31 10.72
C ALA A 127 10.03 -2.16 11.04
N LEU A 128 8.83 -1.68 10.70
CA LEU A 128 7.59 -2.44 10.86
C LEU A 128 7.60 -3.71 10.01
N ALA A 129 8.06 -3.63 8.77
CA ALA A 129 8.22 -4.79 7.88
C ALA A 129 9.13 -5.86 8.49
N GLY A 130 10.21 -5.47 9.16
CA GLY A 130 11.09 -6.38 9.90
C GLY A 130 10.36 -7.13 11.01
N LYS A 131 9.56 -6.42 11.80
CA LYS A 131 8.75 -6.99 12.89
C LYS A 131 7.66 -7.95 12.37
N ILE A 132 7.00 -7.59 11.26
CA ILE A 132 6.01 -8.46 10.60
C ILE A 132 6.69 -9.75 10.13
N LYS A 133 7.86 -9.64 9.47
CA LYS A 133 8.63 -10.80 9.03
C LYS A 133 8.95 -11.74 10.20
N GLU A 134 9.49 -11.20 11.29
CA GLU A 134 9.84 -11.99 12.48
C GLU A 134 8.61 -12.70 13.07
N ASN A 135 7.49 -11.99 13.16
CA ASN A 135 6.25 -12.54 13.70
C ASN A 135 5.71 -13.69 12.82
N ILE A 136 5.70 -13.53 11.50
CA ILE A 136 5.23 -14.57 10.57
C ILE A 136 6.17 -15.79 10.59
N LEU A 137 7.48 -15.59 10.59
CA LEU A 137 8.44 -16.69 10.59
C LEU A 137 8.47 -17.46 11.94
N ALA A 138 8.07 -16.83 13.04
CA ALA A 138 7.98 -17.48 14.36
C ALA A 138 6.69 -18.29 14.54
N ARG A 139 5.73 -18.23 13.60
CA ARG A 139 4.44 -18.93 13.73
C ARG A 139 4.61 -20.44 13.63
N GLN A 140 3.79 -21.16 14.39
CA GLN A 140 3.61 -22.59 14.24
C GLN A 140 2.47 -22.87 13.26
N TRP A 141 2.78 -23.50 12.16
CA TRP A 141 1.83 -23.81 11.10
C TRP A 141 1.21 -25.21 11.34
N LEU A 142 -0.12 -25.28 11.48
CA LEU A 142 -0.80 -26.52 11.86
C LEU A 142 -1.48 -27.27 10.71
N CYS A 143 -1.92 -26.57 9.67
CA CYS A 143 -2.75 -27.14 8.59
C CYS A 143 -2.20 -26.76 7.21
N GLY A 144 -0.98 -27.16 6.92
CA GLY A 144 -0.24 -26.79 5.72
C GLY A 144 0.77 -25.68 6.00
N PHE A 145 1.80 -25.66 5.20
CA PHE A 145 2.89 -24.69 5.33
C PHE A 145 2.84 -23.73 4.14
N PRO A 146 2.82 -22.40 4.35
CA PRO A 146 3.10 -21.48 3.28
C PRO A 146 4.55 -21.67 2.80
N GLU A 147 4.76 -21.53 1.49
CA GLU A 147 6.09 -21.78 0.90
C GLU A 147 7.03 -20.60 1.08
N LYS A 148 6.47 -19.38 1.02
CA LYS A 148 7.27 -18.15 1.11
C LYS A 148 6.52 -16.97 1.71
N LEU A 149 7.31 -16.02 2.18
CA LEU A 149 6.89 -14.69 2.61
C LEU A 149 7.58 -13.63 1.78
N VAL A 150 6.80 -12.68 1.24
CA VAL A 150 7.32 -11.47 0.61
C VAL A 150 6.77 -10.26 1.34
N ILE A 151 7.63 -9.30 1.67
CA ILE A 151 7.22 -8.02 2.25
C ILE A 151 7.75 -6.89 1.39
N LEU A 152 6.84 -5.97 1.04
CA LEU A 152 7.12 -4.83 0.19
C LEU A 152 6.61 -3.55 0.85
N THR A 153 7.05 -2.39 0.33
CA THR A 153 6.43 -1.10 0.64
C THR A 153 5.89 -0.44 -0.61
N VAL A 154 4.83 0.33 -0.45
CA VAL A 154 4.26 1.23 -1.46
C VAL A 154 4.03 2.58 -0.77
N GLY A 155 5.00 3.49 -0.87
CA GLY A 155 5.01 4.71 -0.07
C GLY A 155 5.00 4.39 1.43
N ASP A 156 4.02 4.92 2.16
CA ASP A 156 3.87 4.71 3.60
C ASP A 156 3.09 3.43 3.97
N TYR A 157 2.85 2.56 2.99
CA TYR A 157 2.18 1.27 3.20
C TYR A 157 3.18 0.13 3.24
N VAL A 158 3.00 -0.77 4.20
CA VAL A 158 3.64 -2.10 4.21
C VAL A 158 2.68 -3.12 3.65
N VAL A 159 3.15 -3.94 2.73
CA VAL A 159 2.40 -5.05 2.14
C VAL A 159 3.12 -6.34 2.51
N SER A 160 2.47 -7.20 3.30
CA SER A 160 2.98 -8.55 3.57
C SER A 160 2.12 -9.58 2.86
N VAL A 161 2.76 -10.52 2.18
CA VAL A 161 2.07 -11.62 1.50
C VAL A 161 2.83 -12.92 1.75
N PHE A 162 2.11 -13.93 2.20
CA PHE A 162 2.65 -15.28 2.38
C PHE A 162 1.70 -16.34 1.82
N GLY A 163 2.25 -17.48 1.44
CA GLY A 163 1.47 -18.57 0.88
C GLY A 163 2.25 -19.42 -0.12
N ALA A 164 1.52 -20.08 -1.03
CA ALA A 164 2.09 -20.79 -2.15
C ALA A 164 2.91 -19.87 -3.05
N LYS A 165 4.05 -20.34 -3.50
CA LYS A 165 5.00 -19.54 -4.30
C LYS A 165 4.35 -18.91 -5.52
N GLU A 166 3.56 -19.67 -6.28
CA GLU A 166 2.91 -19.19 -7.50
C GLU A 166 1.95 -18.02 -7.23
N LEU A 167 1.13 -18.13 -6.17
CA LEU A 167 0.16 -17.07 -5.81
C LEU A 167 0.85 -15.81 -5.30
N THR A 168 1.88 -15.97 -4.47
CA THR A 168 2.66 -14.85 -3.94
C THR A 168 3.45 -14.14 -5.04
N ASP A 169 4.07 -14.87 -5.96
CA ASP A 169 4.81 -14.31 -7.09
C ASP A 169 3.88 -13.56 -8.06
N THR A 170 2.71 -14.11 -8.37
CA THR A 170 1.70 -13.44 -9.21
C THR A 170 1.24 -12.14 -8.59
N PHE A 171 0.93 -12.15 -7.28
CA PHE A 171 0.51 -10.94 -6.57
C PHE A 171 1.59 -9.86 -6.57
N THR A 172 2.82 -10.22 -6.22
CA THR A 172 3.94 -9.25 -6.12
C THR A 172 4.31 -8.67 -7.48
N ALA A 173 4.25 -9.46 -8.56
CA ALA A 173 4.45 -8.97 -9.91
C ALA A 173 3.39 -7.93 -10.32
N LYS A 174 2.11 -8.21 -10.03
CA LYS A 174 1.01 -7.28 -10.34
C LYS A 174 1.07 -6.01 -9.47
N LEU A 175 1.45 -6.12 -8.19
CA LEU A 175 1.64 -4.98 -7.31
C LEU A 175 2.76 -4.05 -7.83
N SER A 176 3.90 -4.63 -8.21
CA SER A 176 5.04 -3.88 -8.72
C SER A 176 4.75 -3.24 -10.10
N ALA A 177 3.91 -3.86 -10.92
CA ALA A 177 3.46 -3.30 -12.18
C ALA A 177 2.47 -2.13 -12.01
N GLU A 178 1.61 -2.19 -10.97
CA GLU A 178 0.64 -1.13 -10.68
C GLU A 178 1.27 0.09 -9.99
N TYR A 179 2.21 -0.16 -9.07
CA TYR A 179 2.84 0.90 -8.27
C TYR A 179 4.36 0.95 -8.50
N SER A 180 4.82 1.93 -9.28
CA SER A 180 6.26 2.10 -9.57
C SER A 180 7.10 2.47 -8.34
N SER A 181 6.47 2.89 -7.25
CA SER A 181 7.10 3.16 -5.94
C SER A 181 7.28 1.91 -5.08
N THR A 182 6.87 0.73 -5.58
CA THR A 182 7.02 -0.53 -4.85
C THR A 182 8.49 -0.84 -4.62
N LYS A 183 8.83 -1.15 -3.36
CA LYS A 183 10.16 -1.60 -2.95
C LYS A 183 10.03 -2.92 -2.24
N GLN A 184 10.65 -3.98 -2.75
CA GLN A 184 10.71 -5.28 -2.07
C GLN A 184 11.78 -5.25 -0.99
N LEU A 185 11.38 -5.55 0.26
CA LEU A 185 12.26 -5.57 1.42
C LEU A 185 12.71 -6.99 1.77
N PHE A 186 11.79 -7.93 1.69
CA PHE A 186 12.04 -9.34 2.01
C PHE A 186 11.38 -10.26 0.99
N ASP A 187 12.05 -11.35 0.66
CA ASP A 187 11.55 -12.49 -0.10
C ASP A 187 12.27 -13.72 0.45
N VAL A 188 11.60 -14.46 1.31
CA VAL A 188 12.21 -15.53 2.09
C VAL A 188 11.31 -16.76 2.11
N PRO A 189 11.88 -17.97 2.13
CA PRO A 189 11.12 -19.20 2.35
C PRO A 189 10.58 -19.23 3.78
N ILE A 190 9.44 -19.89 3.95
CA ILE A 190 8.91 -20.30 5.25
C ILE A 190 9.24 -21.79 5.38
N ALA A 191 10.05 -22.14 6.39
CA ALA A 191 10.54 -23.50 6.64
C ALA A 191 9.77 -24.17 7.77
#